data_482836885d6ad45d43e72e37e53955d0
#
_entry.id   482836885d6ad45d43e72e37e53955d0
#
_cell.length_a   1.000
_cell.length_b   1.000
_cell.length_c   1.000
_cell.angle_alpha   90.00
_cell.angle_beta   90.00
_cell.angle_gamma   90.00
#
_symmetry.space_group_name_H-M   'P 1'
#
loop_
_entity.id
_entity.type
_entity.pdbx_description
1 polymer ?
#
loop_
_entity_poly.entity_id
_entity_poly.type
_entity_poly.pdbx_seq_one_letter_code
_entity_poly.pdbx_strand_id
1 'polypeptide(L)'
;MYFLNPLYLLFIPLILVPFLFKMISKNYYSWNELIPHDSSSSLLTLLIKLFNGLIILCLVFYFASPQSPQQVITKVGIGSQIGLVLDRSASMDDPFSGSETGAEDGIGETKSAAAARLIINFVQSRKNDMIGVITFSNSAMFVLPLTQNKDAVTGAVNATAGNALFQTNIGAGLSSVSELFAKVEDSGSRAVILLSDGAGRIDAPTQQKIRDWFDRFDIGLYWIVLRQPGGISIFDEDFKHIDDTQLPPQIELFDYFKTFRSPFQAYEAEDPESLEKAIKDINLKEKKQIFYDEVIPGKNYSLHMLLAAFFMTFLLFLLKLIELKK
;
A
#
# COMPACT_ATOMS: atom_id res chain seq x y z
N MET A 1 -18.02 5.85 18.56
CA MET A 1 -18.66 4.70 17.91
C MET A 1 -19.54 5.22 16.78
N TYR A 2 -19.50 4.59 15.63
CA TYR A 2 -20.39 4.86 14.51
C TYR A 2 -21.02 3.55 14.03
N PHE A 3 -22.14 3.65 13.33
CA PHE A 3 -22.83 2.49 12.77
C PHE A 3 -22.56 2.43 11.27
N LEU A 4 -22.15 1.26 10.77
CA LEU A 4 -21.91 1.07 9.34
C LEU A 4 -23.23 1.19 8.56
N ASN A 5 -24.32 0.66 9.14
CA ASN A 5 -25.64 0.63 8.53
C ASN A 5 -26.69 1.26 9.46
N PRO A 6 -26.72 2.60 9.61
CA PRO A 6 -27.58 3.29 10.58
C PRO A 6 -29.08 3.11 10.30
N LEU A 7 -29.47 2.78 9.07
CA LEU A 7 -30.89 2.57 8.70
C LEU A 7 -31.56 1.45 9.52
N TYR A 8 -30.78 0.44 9.96
CA TYR A 8 -31.34 -0.63 10.80
C TYR A 8 -31.79 -0.16 12.18
N LEU A 9 -31.33 1.01 12.65
CA LEU A 9 -31.81 1.58 13.91
C LEU A 9 -33.29 2.01 13.84
N LEU A 10 -33.86 2.17 12.64
CA LEU A 10 -35.32 2.40 12.46
C LEU A 10 -36.14 1.21 12.97
N PHE A 11 -35.59 0.03 13.12
CA PHE A 11 -36.26 -1.16 13.68
C PHE A 11 -36.27 -1.20 15.22
N ILE A 12 -35.67 -0.21 15.92
CA ILE A 12 -35.72 -0.15 17.40
C ILE A 12 -37.15 -0.23 17.95
N PRO A 13 -38.19 0.40 17.36
CA PRO A 13 -39.57 0.27 17.87
C PRO A 13 -40.09 -1.17 17.91
N LEU A 14 -39.52 -2.10 17.15
CA LEU A 14 -39.87 -3.55 17.22
C LEU A 14 -39.64 -4.16 18.61
N ILE A 15 -38.83 -3.55 19.47
CA ILE A 15 -38.63 -3.95 20.86
C ILE A 15 -39.94 -3.93 21.65
N LEU A 16 -40.90 -3.08 21.26
CA LEU A 16 -42.21 -2.97 21.90
C LEU A 16 -43.18 -4.09 21.52
N VAL A 17 -42.91 -4.80 20.43
CA VAL A 17 -43.79 -5.88 19.92
C VAL A 17 -44.14 -6.92 20.97
N PRO A 18 -43.20 -7.47 21.77
CA PRO A 18 -43.52 -8.45 22.81
C PRO A 18 -44.43 -7.91 23.91
N PHE A 19 -44.46 -6.61 24.09
CA PHE A 19 -45.31 -5.97 25.10
C PHE A 19 -46.73 -5.66 24.58
N LEU A 20 -46.86 -5.38 23.27
CA LEU A 20 -48.15 -5.05 22.64
C LEU A 20 -48.98 -6.32 22.38
N PHE A 21 -48.35 -7.42 22.05
CA PHE A 21 -49.06 -8.66 21.76
C PHE A 21 -49.19 -9.54 23.02
N LYS A 22 -50.42 -10.01 23.29
CA LYS A 22 -50.69 -11.02 24.31
C LYS A 22 -50.23 -12.38 23.77
N MET A 23 -49.07 -12.85 24.22
CA MET A 23 -48.45 -14.14 23.76
C MET A 23 -49.20 -15.38 24.20
N ILE A 24 -50.27 -15.25 25.01
CA ILE A 24 -51.05 -16.35 25.53
C ILE A 24 -52.45 -16.27 24.92
N SER A 25 -52.84 -17.32 24.18
CA SER A 25 -54.23 -17.48 23.80
C SER A 25 -55.07 -17.65 25.08
N LYS A 26 -56.08 -16.80 25.25
CA LYS A 26 -57.03 -16.98 26.34
C LYS A 26 -57.79 -18.30 26.10
N ASN A 27 -57.32 -19.36 26.75
CA ASN A 27 -58.20 -20.54 26.88
C ASN A 27 -59.26 -20.18 27.88
N TYR A 28 -60.47 -20.02 27.39
CA TYR A 28 -61.65 -19.79 28.23
C TYR A 28 -61.99 -21.07 28.93
N TYR A 29 -61.55 -21.27 30.17
CA TYR A 29 -62.09 -22.24 31.09
C TYR A 29 -63.19 -21.58 31.91
N SER A 30 -64.32 -22.27 32.05
CA SER A 30 -65.53 -21.78 32.71
C SER A 30 -65.33 -21.36 34.18
N TRP A 31 -64.20 -21.65 34.80
CA TRP A 31 -63.91 -21.45 36.23
C TRP A 31 -62.61 -20.61 36.45
N ASN A 32 -62.25 -19.75 35.55
CA ASN A 32 -61.06 -18.90 35.63
C ASN A 32 -61.08 -17.94 36.82
N GLU A 33 -62.22 -17.60 37.38
CA GLU A 33 -62.41 -16.71 38.51
C GLU A 33 -61.97 -17.34 39.86
N LEU A 34 -61.80 -18.66 39.92
CA LEU A 34 -61.39 -19.38 41.14
C LEU A 34 -59.90 -19.60 41.22
N ILE A 35 -59.11 -19.27 40.19
CA ILE A 35 -57.66 -19.43 40.22
C ILE A 35 -57.04 -18.19 40.90
N PRO A 36 -56.35 -18.32 42.05
CA PRO A 36 -55.71 -17.21 42.67
C PRO A 36 -54.66 -16.59 41.76
N HIS A 37 -54.64 -15.24 41.68
CA HIS A 37 -53.58 -14.51 40.94
C HIS A 37 -52.23 -14.79 41.60
N ASP A 38 -51.37 -15.55 40.88
CA ASP A 38 -50.00 -15.81 41.32
C ASP A 38 -49.09 -14.72 40.81
N SER A 39 -48.53 -13.94 41.71
CA SER A 39 -47.58 -12.85 41.45
C SER A 39 -46.33 -13.37 40.74
N SER A 40 -45.92 -14.61 41.00
CA SER A 40 -44.76 -15.25 40.37
C SER A 40 -44.99 -15.53 38.89
N SER A 41 -46.21 -15.88 38.46
CA SER A 41 -46.57 -16.08 37.04
C SER A 41 -46.54 -14.74 36.28
N SER A 42 -47.03 -13.67 36.90
CA SER A 42 -46.99 -12.33 36.32
C SER A 42 -45.52 -11.85 36.11
N LEU A 43 -44.66 -12.07 37.10
CA LEU A 43 -43.22 -11.75 37.01
C LEU A 43 -42.53 -12.54 35.91
N LEU A 44 -42.83 -13.84 35.80
CA LEU A 44 -42.22 -14.68 34.76
C LEU A 44 -42.64 -14.22 33.35
N THR A 45 -43.89 -13.86 33.16
CA THR A 45 -44.41 -13.32 31.89
C THR A 45 -43.69 -12.02 31.52
N LEU A 46 -43.48 -11.14 32.50
CA LEU A 46 -42.74 -9.88 32.30
C LEU A 46 -41.28 -10.16 31.88
N LEU A 47 -40.61 -11.08 32.56
CA LEU A 47 -39.24 -11.48 32.25
C LEU A 47 -39.12 -12.02 30.82
N ILE A 48 -40.02 -12.89 30.41
CA ILE A 48 -40.07 -13.46 29.04
C ILE A 48 -40.20 -12.31 28.01
N LYS A 49 -41.08 -11.32 28.25
CA LYS A 49 -41.23 -10.18 27.36
C LYS A 49 -39.98 -9.32 27.30
N LEU A 50 -39.32 -9.07 28.43
CA LEU A 50 -38.07 -8.33 28.51
C LEU A 50 -36.95 -9.04 27.74
N PHE A 51 -36.78 -10.34 27.91
CA PHE A 51 -35.77 -11.10 27.15
C PHE A 51 -36.02 -11.07 25.64
N ASN A 52 -37.27 -11.22 25.20
CA ASN A 52 -37.62 -11.10 23.78
C ASN A 52 -37.31 -9.71 23.23
N GLY A 53 -37.63 -8.63 23.97
CA GLY A 53 -37.29 -7.26 23.59
C GLY A 53 -35.79 -7.07 23.50
N LEU A 54 -35.01 -7.63 24.44
CA LEU A 54 -33.55 -7.52 24.46
C LEU A 54 -32.91 -8.31 23.30
N ILE A 55 -33.45 -9.47 22.94
CA ILE A 55 -32.99 -10.23 21.77
C ILE A 55 -33.20 -9.39 20.49
N ILE A 56 -34.36 -8.77 20.32
CA ILE A 56 -34.67 -7.91 19.18
C ILE A 56 -33.68 -6.73 19.14
N LEU A 57 -33.39 -6.10 20.30
CA LEU A 57 -32.42 -5.02 20.40
C LEU A 57 -31.02 -5.47 19.94
N CYS A 58 -30.55 -6.59 20.45
CA CYS A 58 -29.24 -7.15 20.07
C CYS A 58 -29.16 -7.46 18.57
N LEU A 59 -30.24 -7.97 17.97
CA LEU A 59 -30.30 -8.25 16.53
C LEU A 59 -30.29 -6.92 15.72
N VAL A 60 -31.03 -5.91 16.14
CA VAL A 60 -31.01 -4.59 15.50
C VAL A 60 -29.59 -4.00 15.52
N PHE A 61 -28.90 -4.08 16.65
CA PHE A 61 -27.50 -3.64 16.73
C PHE A 61 -26.54 -4.52 15.92
N TYR A 62 -26.78 -5.81 15.84
CA TYR A 62 -26.01 -6.67 14.96
C TYR A 62 -26.06 -6.20 13.49
N PHE A 63 -27.26 -5.94 12.97
CA PHE A 63 -27.43 -5.44 11.60
C PHE A 63 -26.93 -4.02 11.42
N ALA A 64 -27.06 -3.16 12.45
CA ALA A 64 -26.53 -1.80 12.43
C ALA A 64 -24.98 -1.76 12.41
N SER A 65 -24.30 -2.89 12.77
CA SER A 65 -22.84 -3.06 12.77
C SER A 65 -22.10 -1.91 13.46
N PRO A 66 -22.14 -1.83 14.80
CA PRO A 66 -21.43 -0.80 15.56
C PRO A 66 -19.92 -1.01 15.42
N GLN A 67 -19.19 0.06 15.08
CA GLN A 67 -17.74 0.07 14.93
C GLN A 67 -17.10 1.16 15.78
N SER A 68 -15.88 0.91 16.27
CA SER A 68 -15.05 1.98 16.82
C SER A 68 -14.47 2.84 15.69
N PRO A 69 -14.17 4.13 15.94
CA PRO A 69 -13.49 4.96 14.94
C PRO A 69 -12.13 4.34 14.59
N GLN A 70 -11.75 4.54 13.34
CA GLN A 70 -10.39 4.26 12.90
C GLN A 70 -9.43 5.15 13.69
N GLN A 71 -8.33 4.60 14.11
CA GLN A 71 -7.27 5.34 14.79
C GLN A 71 -6.08 5.46 13.84
N VAL A 72 -5.63 6.68 13.61
CA VAL A 72 -4.38 6.95 12.93
C VAL A 72 -3.31 7.07 14.02
N ILE A 73 -2.34 6.17 14.00
CA ILE A 73 -1.21 6.19 14.93
C ILE A 73 0.04 6.47 14.13
N THR A 74 0.68 7.61 14.40
CA THR A 74 1.99 7.91 13.83
C THR A 74 3.04 7.02 14.48
N LYS A 75 3.66 6.17 13.70
CA LYS A 75 4.77 5.30 14.12
C LYS A 75 6.10 5.86 13.66
N VAL A 76 7.13 5.64 14.47
CA VAL A 76 8.51 5.92 14.11
C VAL A 76 9.14 4.60 13.66
N GLY A 77 9.64 4.58 12.43
CA GLY A 77 10.37 3.45 11.86
C GLY A 77 11.74 3.88 11.36
N ILE A 78 12.58 2.92 11.01
CA ILE A 78 13.79 3.16 10.22
C ILE A 78 13.43 2.78 8.80
N GLY A 79 13.55 3.74 7.89
CA GLY A 79 13.21 3.54 6.50
C GLY A 79 13.48 4.81 5.67
N SER A 80 13.14 4.75 4.40
CA SER A 80 13.33 5.84 3.46
C SER A 80 12.10 6.00 2.57
N GLN A 81 11.89 7.20 2.04
CA GLN A 81 10.97 7.46 0.94
C GLN A 81 11.75 7.25 -0.37
N ILE A 82 11.44 6.21 -1.12
CA ILE A 82 12.19 5.83 -2.31
C ILE A 82 11.31 5.97 -3.55
N GLY A 83 11.74 6.78 -4.49
CA GLY A 83 11.18 6.86 -5.84
C GLY A 83 11.96 5.95 -6.79
N LEU A 84 11.33 4.90 -7.29
CA LEU A 84 11.89 4.09 -8.37
C LEU A 84 11.53 4.73 -9.71
N VAL A 85 12.54 5.08 -10.51
CA VAL A 85 12.39 5.64 -11.84
C VAL A 85 12.99 4.66 -12.83
N LEU A 86 12.11 3.95 -13.53
CA LEU A 86 12.48 2.82 -14.37
C LEU A 86 12.37 3.18 -15.84
N ASP A 87 13.46 3.03 -16.56
CA ASP A 87 13.52 3.20 -18.00
C ASP A 87 12.79 2.06 -18.71
N ARG A 88 11.95 2.43 -19.66
CA ARG A 88 11.20 1.51 -20.52
C ARG A 88 11.47 1.79 -21.99
N SER A 89 12.65 2.28 -22.32
CA SER A 89 13.09 2.48 -23.68
C SER A 89 13.44 1.15 -24.36
N ALA A 90 13.47 1.15 -25.70
CA ALA A 90 13.71 -0.06 -26.51
C ALA A 90 15.04 -0.77 -26.18
N SER A 91 16.07 -0.02 -25.82
CA SER A 91 17.38 -0.55 -25.42
C SER A 91 17.35 -1.35 -24.10
N MET A 92 16.29 -1.23 -23.30
CA MET A 92 16.09 -2.03 -22.10
C MET A 92 15.61 -3.46 -22.39
N ASP A 93 15.17 -3.73 -23.61
CA ASP A 93 14.83 -5.09 -24.06
C ASP A 93 16.03 -5.85 -24.63
N ASP A 94 17.19 -5.20 -24.74
CA ASP A 94 18.43 -5.87 -25.14
C ASP A 94 18.82 -6.94 -24.08
N PRO A 95 19.45 -8.05 -24.52
CA PRO A 95 19.98 -9.08 -23.63
C PRO A 95 20.97 -8.49 -22.62
N PHE A 96 20.82 -8.86 -21.35
CA PHE A 96 21.75 -8.48 -20.30
C PHE A 96 22.85 -9.55 -20.15
N SER A 97 24.10 -9.15 -20.26
CA SER A 97 25.24 -10.08 -20.27
C SER A 97 25.33 -10.86 -18.95
N GLY A 98 25.83 -12.09 -19.04
CA GLY A 98 26.00 -12.95 -17.85
C GLY A 98 24.69 -13.61 -17.37
N SER A 99 23.58 -13.37 -18.02
CA SER A 99 22.35 -14.12 -17.79
C SER A 99 22.49 -15.52 -18.39
N GLU A 100 23.30 -16.35 -17.75
CA GLU A 100 23.23 -17.79 -17.94
C GLU A 100 21.97 -18.24 -17.22
N THR A 101 20.98 -18.64 -17.94
CA THR A 101 20.06 -19.68 -17.56
C THR A 101 18.60 -19.43 -17.99
N GLY A 102 18.13 -20.40 -18.65
CA GLY A 102 16.74 -20.83 -18.51
C GLY A 102 15.75 -20.39 -19.59
N ALA A 103 16.14 -19.66 -20.60
CA ALA A 103 15.31 -19.61 -21.80
C ALA A 103 15.59 -20.85 -22.67
N GLU A 104 14.62 -21.72 -22.84
CA GLU A 104 14.67 -22.86 -23.78
C GLU A 104 15.01 -22.44 -25.21
N ASP A 105 15.00 -21.12 -25.51
CA ASP A 105 15.26 -20.51 -26.81
C ASP A 105 16.63 -19.82 -26.93
N GLY A 106 17.53 -19.87 -25.95
CA GLY A 106 18.89 -19.31 -26.04
C GLY A 106 18.96 -17.77 -26.02
N ILE A 107 17.87 -17.06 -25.72
CA ILE A 107 17.81 -15.62 -25.56
C ILE A 107 18.00 -15.32 -24.08
N GLY A 108 19.11 -14.65 -23.70
CA GLY A 108 19.38 -14.26 -22.30
C GLY A 108 18.29 -13.35 -21.72
N GLU A 109 18.23 -13.24 -20.40
CA GLU A 109 17.33 -12.32 -19.69
C GLU A 109 17.56 -10.87 -20.19
N THR A 110 16.51 -10.11 -20.44
CA THR A 110 16.63 -8.69 -20.85
C THR A 110 17.06 -7.81 -19.66
N LYS A 111 17.64 -6.63 -19.95
CA LYS A 111 17.99 -5.64 -18.90
C LYS A 111 16.77 -5.28 -18.06
N SER A 112 15.61 -5.08 -18.67
CA SER A 112 14.36 -4.75 -17.98
C SER A 112 13.89 -5.88 -17.05
N ALA A 113 13.97 -7.14 -17.49
CA ALA A 113 13.58 -8.29 -16.68
C ALA A 113 14.54 -8.50 -15.49
N ALA A 114 15.85 -8.44 -15.72
CA ALA A 114 16.85 -8.52 -14.66
C ALA A 114 16.67 -7.39 -13.62
N ALA A 115 16.46 -6.15 -14.10
CA ALA A 115 16.21 -5.00 -13.25
C ALA A 115 14.94 -5.20 -12.40
N ALA A 116 13.82 -5.62 -13.00
CA ALA A 116 12.59 -5.87 -12.27
C ALA A 116 12.77 -6.94 -11.20
N ARG A 117 13.40 -8.06 -11.52
CA ARG A 117 13.66 -9.16 -10.57
C ARG A 117 14.50 -8.70 -9.38
N LEU A 118 15.58 -7.97 -9.62
CA LEU A 118 16.49 -7.50 -8.56
C LEU A 118 15.88 -6.37 -7.72
N ILE A 119 15.12 -5.47 -8.34
CA ILE A 119 14.34 -4.45 -7.62
C ILE A 119 13.28 -5.07 -6.74
N ILE A 120 12.58 -6.11 -7.18
CA ILE A 120 11.60 -6.83 -6.35
C ILE A 120 12.28 -7.44 -5.12
N ASN A 121 13.44 -8.06 -5.27
CA ASN A 121 14.22 -8.58 -4.15
C ASN A 121 14.62 -7.45 -3.16
N PHE A 122 15.05 -6.31 -3.68
CA PHE A 122 15.32 -5.12 -2.88
C PHE A 122 14.08 -4.66 -2.10
N VAL A 123 12.93 -4.50 -2.77
CA VAL A 123 11.65 -4.11 -2.16
C VAL A 123 11.26 -5.07 -1.03
N GLN A 124 11.40 -6.38 -1.24
CA GLN A 124 11.07 -7.38 -0.22
C GLN A 124 12.00 -7.33 1.00
N SER A 125 13.25 -6.91 0.83
CA SER A 125 14.21 -6.74 1.92
C SER A 125 13.94 -5.53 2.82
N ARG A 126 13.15 -4.56 2.35
CA ARG A 126 12.86 -3.27 3.02
C ARG A 126 11.56 -3.34 3.82
N LYS A 127 11.61 -3.24 5.14
CA LYS A 127 10.41 -3.46 5.99
C LYS A 127 9.50 -2.24 6.12
N ASN A 128 10.08 -1.04 6.21
CA ASN A 128 9.37 0.18 6.60
C ASN A 128 9.46 1.31 5.57
N ASP A 129 10.04 1.04 4.40
CA ASP A 129 10.20 2.05 3.36
C ASP A 129 8.86 2.34 2.67
N MET A 130 8.69 3.60 2.29
CA MET A 130 7.65 4.02 1.37
C MET A 130 8.25 4.06 -0.03
N ILE A 131 7.73 3.24 -0.93
CA ILE A 131 8.27 3.10 -2.28
C ILE A 131 7.20 3.51 -3.29
N GLY A 132 7.56 4.42 -4.18
CA GLY A 132 6.75 4.80 -5.33
C GLY A 132 7.41 4.36 -6.63
N VAL A 133 6.63 4.15 -7.68
CA VAL A 133 7.12 3.67 -8.98
C VAL A 133 6.69 4.61 -10.09
N ILE A 134 7.65 5.07 -10.85
CA ILE A 134 7.49 5.84 -12.07
C ILE A 134 8.26 5.12 -13.17
N THR A 135 7.67 5.00 -14.32
CA THR A 135 8.35 4.54 -15.52
C THR A 135 8.39 5.66 -16.56
N PHE A 136 9.35 5.62 -17.43
CA PHE A 136 9.46 6.60 -18.51
C PHE A 136 9.98 5.96 -19.80
N SER A 137 9.59 6.59 -20.89
CA SER A 137 10.11 6.39 -22.23
C SER A 137 10.11 7.75 -22.95
N ASN A 138 9.25 8.00 -23.87
CA ASN A 138 9.01 9.33 -24.45
C ASN A 138 8.41 10.33 -23.43
N SER A 139 7.57 9.82 -22.54
CA SER A 139 6.95 10.55 -21.43
C SER A 139 7.01 9.73 -20.15
N ALA A 140 6.89 10.40 -19.02
CA ALA A 140 6.78 9.70 -17.75
C ALA A 140 5.36 9.19 -17.51
N MET A 141 5.27 8.01 -16.92
CA MET A 141 4.03 7.41 -16.47
C MET A 141 4.12 7.20 -14.95
N PHE A 142 3.19 7.78 -14.24
CA PHE A 142 3.03 7.59 -12.81
C PHE A 142 2.33 6.23 -12.56
N VAL A 143 3.08 5.24 -12.07
CA VAL A 143 2.56 3.87 -11.90
C VAL A 143 2.00 3.66 -10.50
N LEU A 144 2.75 4.08 -9.46
CA LEU A 144 2.35 3.87 -8.07
C LEU A 144 2.83 5.03 -7.18
N PRO A 145 1.95 5.63 -6.35
CA PRO A 145 2.36 6.59 -5.33
C PRO A 145 3.21 5.93 -4.24
N LEU A 146 3.86 6.75 -3.40
CA LEU A 146 4.61 6.26 -2.25
C LEU A 146 3.70 5.43 -1.33
N THR A 147 4.06 4.16 -1.12
CA THR A 147 3.30 3.22 -0.29
C THR A 147 4.23 2.23 0.41
N GLN A 148 3.80 1.71 1.55
CA GLN A 148 4.46 0.61 2.25
C GLN A 148 3.96 -0.77 1.79
N ASN A 149 2.93 -0.81 0.94
CA ASN A 149 2.38 -2.06 0.43
C ASN A 149 3.31 -2.68 -0.62
N LYS A 150 4.12 -3.65 -0.19
CA LYS A 150 5.12 -4.32 -1.03
C LYS A 150 4.51 -5.10 -2.18
N ASP A 151 3.34 -5.66 -2.00
CA ASP A 151 2.67 -6.41 -3.06
C ASP A 151 2.23 -5.45 -4.18
N ALA A 152 1.75 -4.25 -3.82
CA ALA A 152 1.44 -3.21 -4.79
C ALA A 152 2.71 -2.73 -5.53
N VAL A 153 3.83 -2.54 -4.82
CA VAL A 153 5.11 -2.15 -5.44
C VAL A 153 5.61 -3.25 -6.36
N THR A 154 5.56 -4.52 -5.93
CA THR A 154 5.96 -5.67 -6.76
C THR A 154 5.10 -5.76 -8.02
N GLY A 155 3.79 -5.59 -7.90
CA GLY A 155 2.87 -5.55 -9.05
C GLY A 155 3.18 -4.39 -10.01
N ALA A 156 3.48 -3.21 -9.48
CA ALA A 156 3.86 -2.04 -10.25
C ALA A 156 5.17 -2.25 -11.03
N VAL A 157 6.22 -2.79 -10.36
CA VAL A 157 7.51 -3.10 -11.00
C VAL A 157 7.34 -4.15 -12.10
N ASN A 158 6.59 -5.22 -11.86
CA ASN A 158 6.30 -6.23 -12.90
C ASN A 158 5.55 -5.63 -14.09
N ALA A 159 4.62 -4.71 -13.86
CA ALA A 159 3.90 -4.03 -14.93
C ALA A 159 4.81 -3.14 -15.79
N THR A 160 5.94 -2.67 -15.26
CA THR A 160 6.93 -1.88 -16.02
C THR A 160 7.85 -2.74 -16.89
N ALA A 161 8.01 -4.03 -16.59
CA ALA A 161 8.84 -4.96 -17.34
C ALA A 161 8.19 -5.47 -18.65
N GLY A 162 7.14 -4.81 -19.13
CA GLY A 162 6.48 -5.14 -20.42
C GLY A 162 7.24 -4.62 -21.63
N ASN A 163 6.63 -4.77 -22.84
CA ASN A 163 7.24 -4.35 -24.10
C ASN A 163 7.75 -2.90 -24.04
N ALA A 164 8.96 -2.71 -24.53
CA ALA A 164 9.61 -1.41 -24.58
C ALA A 164 8.89 -0.42 -25.51
N LEU A 165 9.06 0.86 -25.20
CA LEU A 165 8.55 1.96 -25.99
C LEU A 165 9.73 2.70 -26.63
N PHE A 166 9.48 3.32 -27.79
CA PHE A 166 10.51 4.11 -28.47
C PHE A 166 10.80 5.40 -27.70
N GLN A 167 12.07 5.84 -27.77
CA GLN A 167 12.62 7.06 -27.16
C GLN A 167 12.84 7.02 -25.64
N THR A 168 13.77 7.86 -25.18
CA THR A 168 14.20 7.93 -23.78
C THR A 168 14.18 9.39 -23.32
N ASN A 169 13.28 9.75 -22.41
CA ASN A 169 13.16 11.07 -21.81
C ASN A 169 13.37 11.00 -20.29
N ILE A 170 14.62 10.93 -19.87
CA ILE A 170 15.04 10.87 -18.47
C ILE A 170 14.51 12.09 -17.70
N GLY A 171 14.52 13.28 -18.32
CA GLY A 171 14.02 14.51 -17.70
C GLY A 171 12.56 14.45 -17.30
N ALA A 172 11.72 13.80 -18.11
CA ALA A 172 10.32 13.56 -17.74
C ALA A 172 10.20 12.63 -16.53
N GLY A 173 10.99 11.54 -16.47
CA GLY A 173 11.02 10.61 -15.34
C GLY A 173 11.43 11.31 -14.03
N LEU A 174 12.52 12.05 -14.04
CA LEU A 174 13.02 12.79 -12.87
C LEU A 174 12.08 13.93 -12.43
N SER A 175 11.45 14.62 -13.37
CA SER A 175 10.45 15.64 -13.03
C SER A 175 9.24 15.01 -12.33
N SER A 176 8.75 13.87 -12.82
CA SER A 176 7.60 13.18 -12.23
C SER A 176 7.89 12.64 -10.84
N VAL A 177 9.08 12.11 -10.58
CA VAL A 177 9.43 11.63 -9.23
C VAL A 177 9.58 12.80 -8.25
N SER A 178 10.02 13.96 -8.69
CA SER A 178 10.06 15.17 -7.85
C SER A 178 8.64 15.57 -7.40
N GLU A 179 7.65 15.49 -8.29
CA GLU A 179 6.25 15.75 -7.95
C GLU A 179 5.66 14.72 -6.97
N LEU A 180 6.15 13.47 -7.00
CA LEU A 180 5.75 12.43 -6.06
C LEU A 180 6.13 12.81 -4.63
N PHE A 181 7.35 13.32 -4.42
CA PHE A 181 7.80 13.77 -3.10
C PHE A 181 7.13 15.07 -2.64
N ALA A 182 6.77 15.96 -3.56
CA ALA A 182 6.11 17.22 -3.22
C ALA A 182 4.74 17.03 -2.54
N LYS A 183 4.10 15.88 -2.72
CA LYS A 183 2.77 15.54 -2.17
C LYS A 183 2.81 14.83 -0.82
N VAL A 184 4.00 14.51 -0.32
CA VAL A 184 4.18 13.73 0.91
C VAL A 184 4.93 14.56 1.95
N GLU A 185 4.50 14.46 3.20
CA GLU A 185 5.18 15.12 4.31
C GLU A 185 6.65 14.72 4.41
N ASP A 186 7.50 15.67 4.78
CA ASP A 186 8.92 15.45 4.93
C ASP A 186 9.19 14.56 6.13
N SER A 187 9.43 13.29 5.87
CA SER A 187 9.77 12.32 6.90
C SER A 187 10.96 11.47 6.46
N GLY A 188 12.10 11.70 7.06
CA GLY A 188 13.27 10.85 6.90
C GLY A 188 14.11 11.14 5.66
N SER A 189 14.68 10.09 5.07
CA SER A 189 15.52 10.16 3.87
C SER A 189 14.66 10.05 2.62
N ARG A 190 14.94 10.89 1.63
CA ARG A 190 14.35 10.82 0.30
C ARG A 190 15.41 10.39 -0.70
N ALA A 191 15.12 9.32 -1.44
CA ALA A 191 16.04 8.79 -2.42
C ALA A 191 15.32 8.49 -3.74
N VAL A 192 15.98 8.73 -4.83
CA VAL A 192 15.57 8.31 -6.17
C VAL A 192 16.55 7.25 -6.66
N ILE A 193 16.05 6.10 -7.06
CA ILE A 193 16.83 5.09 -7.75
C ILE A 193 16.41 5.15 -9.21
N LEU A 194 17.30 5.67 -10.05
CA LEU A 194 17.13 5.76 -11.50
C LEU A 194 17.83 4.57 -12.14
N LEU A 195 17.07 3.72 -12.84
CA LEU A 195 17.60 2.65 -13.69
C LEU A 195 17.39 3.04 -15.15
N SER A 196 18.48 3.17 -15.89
CA SER A 196 18.47 3.56 -17.30
C SER A 196 19.77 3.09 -17.94
N ASP A 197 19.80 2.93 -19.25
CA ASP A 197 21.04 2.72 -20.00
C ASP A 197 21.79 4.03 -20.33
N GLY A 198 21.25 5.17 -19.90
CA GLY A 198 21.88 6.49 -20.07
C GLY A 198 21.67 7.13 -21.44
N ALA A 199 20.85 6.54 -22.30
CA ALA A 199 20.59 7.04 -23.64
C ALA A 199 19.55 8.18 -23.65
N GLY A 200 19.89 9.34 -23.11
CA GLY A 200 18.97 10.49 -23.13
C GLY A 200 19.65 11.80 -22.81
N ARG A 201 19.11 12.88 -23.35
CA ARG A 201 19.54 14.26 -23.05
C ARG A 201 18.42 15.01 -22.39
N ILE A 202 18.77 15.92 -21.50
CA ILE A 202 17.83 16.80 -20.78
C ILE A 202 18.11 18.24 -21.23
N ASP A 203 17.08 18.94 -21.69
CA ASP A 203 17.20 20.35 -22.05
C ASP A 203 17.51 21.25 -20.84
N ALA A 204 18.23 22.34 -21.03
CA ALA A 204 18.73 23.20 -19.96
C ALA A 204 17.62 23.74 -19.00
N PRO A 205 16.41 24.16 -19.47
CA PRO A 205 15.34 24.55 -18.56
C PRO A 205 14.86 23.42 -17.67
N THR A 206 14.77 22.19 -18.21
CA THR A 206 14.37 20.99 -17.43
C THR A 206 15.48 20.60 -16.45
N GLN A 207 16.75 20.68 -16.83
CA GLN A 207 17.89 20.48 -15.93
C GLN A 207 17.81 21.39 -14.72
N GLN A 208 17.59 22.70 -14.92
CA GLN A 208 17.49 23.65 -13.83
C GLN A 208 16.32 23.32 -12.90
N LYS A 209 15.15 23.01 -13.45
CA LYS A 209 13.96 22.63 -12.68
C LYS A 209 14.21 21.39 -11.82
N ILE A 210 14.80 20.33 -12.38
CA ILE A 210 15.11 19.10 -11.65
C ILE A 210 16.11 19.38 -10.53
N ARG A 211 17.18 20.11 -10.81
CA ARG A 211 18.18 20.50 -9.80
C ARG A 211 17.54 21.23 -8.63
N ASP A 212 16.71 22.25 -8.90
CA ASP A 212 16.05 23.05 -7.87
C ASP A 212 15.12 22.18 -7.00
N TRP A 213 14.45 21.17 -7.58
CA TRP A 213 13.60 20.25 -6.85
C TRP A 213 14.40 19.29 -5.98
N PHE A 214 15.46 18.67 -6.52
CA PHE A 214 16.32 17.75 -5.78
C PHE A 214 16.99 18.43 -4.60
N ASP A 215 17.55 19.64 -4.84
CA ASP A 215 18.19 20.44 -3.80
C ASP A 215 17.19 20.94 -2.75
N ARG A 216 15.98 21.33 -3.15
CA ARG A 216 14.93 21.81 -2.25
C ARG A 216 14.41 20.76 -1.31
N PHE A 217 14.26 19.54 -1.78
CA PHE A 217 13.70 18.42 -1.02
C PHE A 217 14.77 17.47 -0.46
N ASP A 218 16.05 17.81 -0.59
CA ASP A 218 17.20 17.00 -0.17
C ASP A 218 17.09 15.54 -0.68
N ILE A 219 16.78 15.38 -1.98
CA ILE A 219 16.56 14.08 -2.60
C ILE A 219 17.90 13.51 -3.04
N GLY A 220 18.34 12.39 -2.44
CA GLY A 220 19.48 11.63 -2.91
C GLY A 220 19.21 10.95 -4.25
N LEU A 221 20.12 11.08 -5.21
CA LEU A 221 20.01 10.41 -6.51
C LEU A 221 21.01 9.26 -6.60
N TYR A 222 20.49 8.06 -6.82
CA TYR A 222 21.25 6.86 -7.11
C TYR A 222 20.98 6.45 -8.55
N TRP A 223 21.94 6.65 -9.43
CA TRP A 223 21.82 6.30 -10.83
C TRP A 223 22.52 5.00 -11.13
N ILE A 224 21.79 3.99 -11.58
CA ILE A 224 22.34 2.70 -12.02
C ILE A 224 22.26 2.66 -13.54
N VAL A 225 23.42 2.69 -14.19
CA VAL A 225 23.54 2.62 -15.65
C VAL A 225 23.68 1.17 -16.07
N LEU A 226 22.71 0.68 -16.83
CA LEU A 226 22.70 -0.68 -17.38
C LEU A 226 23.36 -0.66 -18.75
N ARG A 227 24.65 -0.99 -18.79
CA ARG A 227 25.41 -0.96 -20.04
C ARG A 227 25.73 -2.36 -20.58
N GLN A 228 26.06 -2.43 -21.84
CA GLN A 228 26.62 -3.66 -22.45
C GLN A 228 28.13 -3.72 -22.20
N PRO A 229 28.73 -4.93 -22.10
CA PRO A 229 30.17 -5.08 -22.00
C PRO A 229 30.91 -4.41 -23.16
N GLY A 230 31.97 -3.67 -22.82
CA GLY A 230 32.74 -2.89 -23.79
C GLY A 230 32.05 -1.62 -24.28
N GLY A 231 30.88 -1.26 -23.72
CA GLY A 231 30.27 0.05 -23.95
C GLY A 231 31.02 1.17 -23.23
N ILE A 232 30.68 2.41 -23.55
CA ILE A 232 31.29 3.61 -22.97
C ILE A 232 30.99 3.65 -21.46
N SER A 233 32.03 3.80 -20.61
CA SER A 233 31.87 3.99 -19.19
C SER A 233 31.57 5.45 -18.85
N ILE A 234 30.63 5.68 -17.91
CA ILE A 234 30.40 7.03 -17.35
C ILE A 234 31.58 7.52 -16.51
N PHE A 235 32.48 6.64 -16.13
CA PHE A 235 33.70 6.96 -15.38
C PHE A 235 34.94 7.14 -16.28
N ASP A 236 34.75 7.04 -17.60
CA ASP A 236 35.86 7.14 -18.54
C ASP A 236 36.40 8.57 -18.62
N GLU A 237 37.70 8.71 -18.36
CA GLU A 237 38.37 10.02 -18.33
C GLU A 237 38.75 10.54 -19.71
N ASP A 238 38.76 9.69 -20.73
CA ASP A 238 39.18 10.07 -22.09
C ASP A 238 38.25 11.13 -22.72
N PHE A 239 37.01 11.23 -22.24
CA PHE A 239 36.03 12.21 -22.72
C PHE A 239 36.13 13.59 -22.06
N LYS A 240 36.98 13.79 -21.06
CA LYS A 240 37.13 15.11 -20.35
C LYS A 240 37.60 16.27 -21.23
N HIS A 241 38.10 15.99 -22.41
CA HIS A 241 38.69 16.97 -23.33
C HIS A 241 37.91 17.14 -24.63
N ILE A 242 36.71 16.56 -24.72
CA ILE A 242 35.89 16.67 -25.90
C ILE A 242 34.89 17.80 -25.74
N ASP A 243 34.64 18.52 -26.84
CA ASP A 243 33.66 19.63 -26.89
C ASP A 243 32.26 19.13 -26.45
N ASP A 244 31.55 19.87 -25.61
CA ASP A 244 30.25 19.50 -25.03
C ASP A 244 29.21 19.02 -26.06
N THR A 245 29.33 19.46 -27.31
CA THR A 245 28.43 19.05 -28.43
C THR A 245 28.68 17.66 -28.93
N GLN A 246 29.77 17.01 -28.54
CA GLN A 246 30.18 15.68 -28.99
C GLN A 246 30.22 14.63 -27.87
N LEU A 247 29.88 15.04 -26.63
CA LEU A 247 29.88 14.10 -25.50
C LEU A 247 28.78 13.06 -25.65
N PRO A 248 29.09 11.78 -25.31
CA PRO A 248 28.07 10.76 -25.19
C PRO A 248 27.00 11.16 -24.17
N PRO A 249 25.71 10.91 -24.45
CA PRO A 249 24.61 11.34 -23.57
C PRO A 249 24.77 10.92 -22.11
N GLN A 250 25.28 9.72 -21.85
CA GLN A 250 25.49 9.21 -20.50
C GLN A 250 26.56 10.00 -19.72
N ILE A 251 27.61 10.50 -20.40
CA ILE A 251 28.65 11.32 -19.76
C ILE A 251 28.11 12.72 -19.48
N GLU A 252 27.39 13.32 -20.41
CA GLU A 252 26.71 14.60 -20.21
C GLU A 252 25.76 14.55 -19.02
N LEU A 253 24.97 13.47 -18.87
CA LEU A 253 24.09 13.26 -17.75
C LEU A 253 24.86 13.08 -16.43
N PHE A 254 25.96 12.33 -16.45
CA PHE A 254 26.79 12.11 -15.28
C PHE A 254 27.38 13.44 -14.76
N ASP A 255 27.89 14.25 -15.65
CA ASP A 255 28.43 15.57 -15.27
C ASP A 255 27.34 16.52 -14.80
N TYR A 256 26.15 16.46 -15.41
CA TYR A 256 25.00 17.21 -14.94
C TYR A 256 24.60 16.78 -13.51
N PHE A 257 24.46 15.48 -13.22
CA PHE A 257 24.09 15.01 -11.89
C PHE A 257 25.12 15.32 -10.81
N LYS A 258 26.40 15.43 -11.14
CA LYS A 258 27.44 15.91 -10.22
C LYS A 258 27.23 17.35 -9.78
N THR A 259 26.45 18.15 -10.49
CA THR A 259 26.15 19.53 -10.11
C THR A 259 25.10 19.66 -9.02
N PHE A 260 24.44 18.57 -8.61
CA PHE A 260 23.46 18.56 -7.52
C PHE A 260 24.15 18.83 -6.18
N ARG A 261 23.50 19.58 -5.30
CA ARG A 261 23.92 19.75 -3.91
C ARG A 261 23.49 18.56 -3.05
N SER A 262 22.37 17.95 -3.40
CA SER A 262 21.88 16.73 -2.77
C SER A 262 22.82 15.56 -3.08
N PRO A 263 22.83 14.50 -2.25
CA PRO A 263 23.69 13.33 -2.45
C PRO A 263 23.47 12.68 -3.82
N PHE A 264 24.56 12.50 -4.57
CA PHE A 264 24.54 11.80 -5.85
C PHE A 264 25.55 10.66 -5.85
N GLN A 265 25.12 9.52 -6.35
CA GLN A 265 26.00 8.38 -6.59
C GLN A 265 25.57 7.62 -7.85
N ALA A 266 26.55 7.30 -8.70
CA ALA A 266 26.35 6.51 -9.90
C ALA A 266 26.98 5.12 -9.77
N TYR A 267 26.37 4.15 -10.41
CA TYR A 267 26.83 2.77 -10.53
C TYR A 267 26.73 2.35 -11.97
N GLU A 268 27.61 1.46 -12.40
CA GLU A 268 27.49 0.75 -13.66
C GLU A 268 27.20 -0.72 -13.41
N ALA A 269 26.34 -1.29 -14.22
CA ALA A 269 26.05 -2.70 -14.21
C ALA A 269 26.06 -3.26 -15.64
N GLU A 270 26.92 -4.24 -15.88
CA GLU A 270 27.03 -4.96 -17.14
C GLU A 270 26.35 -6.32 -17.09
N ASP A 271 26.06 -6.79 -15.88
CA ASP A 271 25.50 -8.08 -15.58
C ASP A 271 24.61 -8.02 -14.31
N PRO A 272 23.78 -9.04 -14.06
CA PRO A 272 22.92 -9.07 -12.87
C PRO A 272 23.67 -9.04 -11.55
N GLU A 273 24.92 -9.55 -11.48
CA GLU A 273 25.72 -9.55 -10.24
C GLU A 273 26.16 -8.13 -9.87
N SER A 274 26.67 -7.36 -10.83
CA SER A 274 27.06 -5.95 -10.62
C SER A 274 25.84 -5.08 -10.26
N LEU A 275 24.68 -5.34 -10.87
CA LEU A 275 23.42 -4.66 -10.51
C LEU A 275 23.01 -5.00 -9.07
N GLU A 276 23.12 -6.26 -8.66
CA GLU A 276 22.82 -6.67 -7.27
C GLU A 276 23.75 -6.00 -6.25
N LYS A 277 25.04 -5.87 -6.58
CA LYS A 277 26.03 -5.15 -5.74
C LYS A 277 25.65 -3.67 -5.58
N ALA A 278 25.28 -2.99 -6.68
CA ALA A 278 24.83 -1.60 -6.63
C ALA A 278 23.60 -1.43 -5.73
N ILE A 279 22.60 -2.28 -5.89
CA ILE A 279 21.37 -2.26 -5.08
C ILE A 279 21.67 -2.55 -3.60
N LYS A 280 22.58 -3.47 -3.29
CA LYS A 280 23.00 -3.77 -1.90
C LYS A 280 23.69 -2.57 -1.25
N ASP A 281 24.54 -1.86 -1.98
CA ASP A 281 25.23 -0.67 -1.47
C ASP A 281 24.23 0.47 -1.16
N ILE A 282 23.27 0.71 -2.06
CA ILE A 282 22.17 1.67 -1.83
C ILE A 282 21.37 1.26 -0.58
N ASN A 283 21.09 -0.02 -0.41
CA ASN A 283 20.36 -0.55 0.76
C ASN A 283 21.07 -0.25 2.09
N LEU A 284 22.39 -0.24 2.10
CA LEU A 284 23.17 0.06 3.31
C LEU A 284 23.19 1.57 3.62
N LYS A 285 23.17 2.42 2.59
CA LYS A 285 23.25 3.89 2.74
C LYS A 285 21.93 4.53 3.14
N GLU A 286 20.83 4.01 2.62
CA GLU A 286 19.50 4.58 2.85
C GLU A 286 18.76 3.92 4.02
N LYS A 287 19.14 4.29 5.26
CA LYS A 287 18.49 3.85 6.50
C LYS A 287 18.40 5.01 7.48
N LYS A 288 17.34 5.82 7.41
CA LYS A 288 17.05 6.91 8.35
C LYS A 288 15.72 6.70 9.08
N GLN A 289 15.46 7.48 10.12
CA GLN A 289 14.16 7.44 10.81
C GLN A 289 13.08 8.07 9.92
N ILE A 290 11.96 7.37 9.79
CA ILE A 290 10.76 7.89 9.11
C ILE A 290 9.58 7.90 10.08
N PHE A 291 8.66 8.87 9.88
CA PHE A 291 7.36 8.89 10.51
C PHE A 291 6.32 8.44 9.46
N TYR A 292 5.47 7.52 9.82
CA TYR A 292 4.38 7.10 8.95
C TYR A 292 3.11 6.85 9.76
N ASP A 293 2.00 7.16 9.15
CA ASP A 293 0.69 6.98 9.76
C ASP A 293 0.16 5.58 9.43
N GLU A 294 -0.01 4.78 10.47
CA GLU A 294 -0.70 3.49 10.37
C GLU A 294 -2.16 3.65 10.74
N VAL A 295 -3.03 3.36 9.81
CA VAL A 295 -4.47 3.36 10.04
C VAL A 295 -4.88 2.03 10.65
N ILE A 296 -5.16 2.03 11.95
CA ILE A 296 -5.73 0.85 12.61
C ILE A 296 -7.23 0.81 12.31
N PRO A 297 -7.71 -0.24 11.64
CA PRO A 297 -9.13 -0.36 11.35
C PRO A 297 -9.94 -0.45 12.65
N GLY A 298 -11.07 0.22 12.68
CA GLY A 298 -11.97 0.17 13.82
C GLY A 298 -12.46 -1.25 14.11
N LYS A 299 -12.59 -1.59 15.39
CA LYS A 299 -13.12 -2.90 15.81
C LYS A 299 -14.61 -2.96 15.50
N ASN A 300 -15.02 -4.04 14.86
CA ASN A 300 -16.43 -4.35 14.61
C ASN A 300 -17.00 -5.14 15.81
N TYR A 301 -18.05 -4.61 16.42
CA TYR A 301 -18.71 -5.23 17.58
C TYR A 301 -19.95 -6.05 17.22
N SER A 302 -20.29 -6.19 15.94
CA SER A 302 -21.49 -6.94 15.50
C SER A 302 -21.52 -8.37 16.00
N LEU A 303 -20.38 -9.08 15.96
CA LEU A 303 -20.28 -10.45 16.46
C LEU A 303 -20.64 -10.55 17.95
N HIS A 304 -20.22 -9.58 18.76
CA HIS A 304 -20.54 -9.56 20.21
C HIS A 304 -22.04 -9.39 20.44
N MET A 305 -22.72 -8.58 19.61
CA MET A 305 -24.17 -8.40 19.68
C MET A 305 -24.91 -9.68 19.29
N LEU A 306 -24.41 -10.40 18.28
CA LEU A 306 -24.97 -11.70 17.89
C LEU A 306 -24.81 -12.75 18.99
N LEU A 307 -23.63 -12.84 19.61
CA LEU A 307 -23.39 -13.75 20.74
C LEU A 307 -24.27 -13.42 21.95
N ALA A 308 -24.47 -12.13 22.23
CA ALA A 308 -25.38 -11.69 23.29
C ALA A 308 -26.83 -12.12 22.97
N ALA A 309 -27.31 -11.94 21.74
CA ALA A 309 -28.63 -12.39 21.30
C ALA A 309 -28.80 -13.91 21.49
N PHE A 310 -27.78 -14.67 21.07
CA PHE A 310 -27.77 -16.14 21.23
C PHE A 310 -27.85 -16.55 22.72
N PHE A 311 -27.04 -15.92 23.57
CA PHE A 311 -27.06 -16.19 25.02
C PHE A 311 -28.42 -15.86 25.64
N MET A 312 -29.03 -14.71 25.28
CA MET A 312 -30.37 -14.35 25.75
C MET A 312 -31.43 -15.32 25.27
N THR A 313 -31.34 -15.81 24.05
CA THR A 313 -32.24 -16.83 23.50
C THR A 313 -32.13 -18.16 24.27
N PHE A 314 -30.89 -18.54 24.64
CA PHE A 314 -30.67 -19.73 25.46
C PHE A 314 -31.28 -19.59 26.86
N LEU A 315 -31.11 -18.44 27.51
CA LEU A 315 -31.75 -18.14 28.80
C LEU A 315 -33.26 -18.18 28.70
N LEU A 316 -33.83 -17.60 27.64
CA LEU A 316 -35.26 -17.65 27.40
C LEU A 316 -35.77 -19.08 27.22
N PHE A 317 -35.03 -19.95 26.51
CA PHE A 317 -35.35 -21.37 26.38
C PHE A 317 -35.36 -22.05 27.76
N LEU A 318 -34.38 -21.79 28.63
CA LEU A 318 -34.36 -22.34 30.00
C LEU A 318 -35.57 -21.91 30.81
N LEU A 319 -35.94 -20.62 30.75
CA LEU A 319 -37.12 -20.07 31.42
C LEU A 319 -38.42 -20.77 30.93
N LYS A 320 -38.52 -21.01 29.63
CA LYS A 320 -39.67 -21.73 29.04
C LYS A 320 -39.75 -23.21 29.51
N LEU A 321 -38.61 -23.85 29.69
CA LEU A 321 -38.59 -25.23 30.24
C LEU A 321 -39.07 -25.29 31.70
N ILE A 322 -38.78 -24.24 32.50
CA ILE A 322 -39.29 -24.13 33.86
C ILE A 322 -40.80 -23.89 33.88
N GLU A 323 -41.30 -23.05 32.94
CA GLU A 323 -42.76 -22.82 32.78
C GLU A 323 -43.53 -24.09 32.44
N LEU A 324 -42.96 -24.95 31.57
CA LEU A 324 -43.59 -26.24 31.17
C LEU A 324 -43.58 -27.31 32.27
N LYS A 325 -42.72 -27.19 33.28
CA LYS A 325 -42.65 -28.12 34.41
C LYS A 325 -43.60 -27.79 35.57
N LYS A 326 -44.20 -26.62 35.57
CA LYS A 326 -45.22 -26.19 36.49
C LYS A 326 -46.62 -26.38 35.88
#